data_f5a352219268ca2c47930a4a1991de69
#
_entry.id   f5a352219268ca2c47930a4a1991de69
#
_cell.length_a   1.000
_cell.length_b   1.000
_cell.length_c   1.000
_cell.angle_alpha   90.00
_cell.angle_beta   90.00
_cell.angle_gamma   90.00
#
_symmetry.space_group_name_H-M   'P 1'
#
loop_
_entity.id
_entity.type
_entity.pdbx_description
1 polymer ?
#
loop_
_entity_poly.entity_id
_entity_poly.type
_entity_poly.pdbx_seq_one_letter_code
_entity_poly.pdbx_strand_id
1 'polypeptide(L)'
;MLFRSIHLTKFLEFPKSFKNENLNQKWLELIKIRNVCNISIEEKRASKEIGSSLEASLKINLDKKLNDISEDVDFSELCITSSAEVIYLENSETKVQTTKAEGSKCQVCWKITKDACSRKTCPQQTE
;
A
#
# COMPACT_ATOMS: atom_id res chain seq x y z
N MET A 1 13.09 -2.21 42.70
CA MET A 1 13.28 -2.34 41.21
C MET A 1 14.11 -1.16 40.72
N LEU A 2 15.29 -1.43 40.22
CA LEU A 2 16.15 -0.37 39.67
C LEU A 2 15.77 -0.12 38.21
N PHE A 3 15.22 1.06 37.94
CA PHE A 3 14.98 1.49 36.55
C PHE A 3 16.31 1.89 35.91
N ARG A 4 16.73 1.14 34.91
CA ARG A 4 17.82 1.57 34.04
C ARG A 4 17.31 2.58 33.01
N SER A 5 18.09 3.63 32.76
CA SER A 5 17.79 4.55 31.68
C SER A 5 17.70 3.78 30.35
N ILE A 6 16.71 4.10 29.54
CA ILE A 6 16.53 3.51 28.21
C ILE A 6 17.80 3.69 27.35
N HIS A 7 18.57 4.76 27.59
CA HIS A 7 19.81 5.04 26.86
C HIS A 7 20.96 4.07 27.20
N LEU A 8 20.84 3.33 28.28
CA LEU A 8 21.83 2.32 28.71
C LEU A 8 21.44 0.91 28.28
N THR A 9 20.28 0.73 27.64
CA THR A 9 19.85 -0.56 27.13
C THR A 9 20.53 -0.86 25.80
N LYS A 10 20.91 -2.10 25.57
CA LYS A 10 21.40 -2.57 24.27
C LYS A 10 20.22 -2.81 23.35
N PHE A 11 20.44 -2.63 22.03
CA PHE A 11 19.49 -3.07 21.03
C PHE A 11 19.24 -4.58 21.15
N LEU A 12 18.00 -5.00 20.90
CA LEU A 12 17.65 -6.41 20.86
C LEU A 12 18.40 -7.10 19.70
N GLU A 13 18.99 -8.24 20.01
CA GLU A 13 19.53 -9.12 18.99
C GLU A 13 18.44 -10.11 18.56
N PHE A 14 18.12 -10.08 17.26
CA PHE A 14 17.11 -10.99 16.71
C PHE A 14 17.77 -12.30 16.26
N PRO A 15 17.09 -13.45 16.49
CA PRO A 15 17.56 -14.73 15.98
C PRO A 15 17.75 -14.71 14.45
N LYS A 16 18.78 -15.33 13.96
CA LYS A 16 19.04 -15.47 12.52
C LYS A 16 17.90 -16.19 11.79
N SER A 17 17.14 -17.03 12.49
CA SER A 17 15.96 -17.73 11.97
C SER A 17 14.81 -16.79 11.57
N PHE A 18 14.81 -15.53 12.02
CA PHE A 18 13.83 -14.54 11.60
C PHE A 18 14.10 -13.99 10.19
N LYS A 19 15.31 -14.23 9.68
CA LYS A 19 15.69 -13.79 8.35
C LYS A 19 15.13 -14.76 7.29
N ASN A 20 14.30 -14.24 6.40
CA ASN A 20 13.73 -14.99 5.29
C ASN A 20 14.12 -14.32 3.97
N GLU A 21 15.09 -14.93 3.26
CA GLU A 21 15.63 -14.37 2.01
C GLU A 21 14.57 -14.35 0.89
N ASN A 22 13.72 -15.38 0.79
CA ASN A 22 12.67 -15.43 -0.23
C ASN A 22 11.65 -14.31 -0.03
N LEU A 23 11.25 -14.09 1.22
CA LEU A 23 10.34 -13.00 1.58
C LEU A 23 10.99 -11.64 1.32
N ASN A 24 12.28 -11.50 1.58
CA ASN A 24 13.03 -10.28 1.32
C ASN A 24 13.04 -9.95 -0.17
N GLN A 25 13.30 -10.92 -1.06
CA GLN A 25 13.24 -10.72 -2.50
C GLN A 25 11.84 -10.30 -2.96
N LYS A 26 10.79 -10.96 -2.46
CA LYS A 26 9.40 -10.57 -2.72
C LYS A 26 9.14 -9.10 -2.35
N TRP A 27 9.57 -8.70 -1.15
CA TRP A 27 9.39 -7.32 -0.68
C TRP A 27 10.17 -6.29 -1.51
N LEU A 28 11.37 -6.60 -1.97
CA LEU A 28 12.14 -5.70 -2.83
C LEU A 28 11.40 -5.39 -4.13
N GLU A 29 10.78 -6.37 -4.76
CA GLU A 29 9.96 -6.16 -5.96
C GLU A 29 8.69 -5.35 -5.64
N LEU A 30 8.00 -5.66 -4.55
CA LEU A 30 6.81 -4.90 -4.12
C LEU A 30 7.14 -3.43 -3.81
N ILE A 31 8.29 -3.16 -3.21
CA ILE A 31 8.76 -1.78 -2.93
C ILE A 31 9.00 -1.02 -4.24
N LYS A 32 9.56 -1.66 -5.27
CA LYS A 32 9.73 -1.03 -6.59
C LYS A 32 8.38 -0.61 -7.18
N ILE A 33 7.39 -1.51 -7.15
CA ILE A 33 6.02 -1.21 -7.62
C ILE A 33 5.42 -0.07 -6.81
N ARG A 34 5.54 -0.11 -5.48
CA ARG A 34 5.06 0.95 -4.59
C ARG A 34 5.70 2.31 -4.92
N ASN A 35 6.98 2.34 -5.22
CA ASN A 35 7.67 3.58 -5.57
C ASN A 35 7.10 4.20 -6.85
N VAL A 36 6.81 3.40 -7.87
CA VAL A 36 6.15 3.87 -9.10
C VAL A 36 4.74 4.41 -8.78
N CYS A 37 3.98 3.72 -7.92
CA CYS A 37 2.68 4.21 -7.47
C CYS A 37 2.79 5.55 -6.74
N ASN A 38 3.76 5.70 -5.85
CA ASN A 38 3.96 6.93 -5.09
C ASN A 38 4.32 8.12 -6.00
N ILE A 39 5.16 7.90 -7.02
CA ILE A 39 5.48 8.95 -8.01
C ILE A 39 4.20 9.43 -8.71
N SER A 40 3.37 8.50 -9.19
CA SER A 40 2.10 8.85 -9.84
C SER A 40 1.12 9.58 -8.91
N ILE A 41 1.07 9.20 -7.63
CA ILE A 41 0.25 9.87 -6.61
C ILE A 41 0.76 11.29 -6.36
N GLU A 42 2.08 11.49 -6.23
CA GLU A 42 2.66 12.80 -5.99
C GLU A 42 2.47 13.76 -7.17
N GLU A 43 2.48 13.27 -8.41
CA GLU A 43 2.13 14.07 -9.59
C GLU A 43 0.70 14.62 -9.48
N LYS A 44 -0.26 13.79 -9.04
CA LYS A 44 -1.65 14.20 -8.83
C LYS A 44 -1.84 15.13 -7.62
N ARG A 45 -1.03 14.99 -6.60
CA ARG A 45 -1.00 15.93 -5.47
C ARG A 45 -0.42 17.28 -5.88
N ALA A 46 0.64 17.29 -6.67
CA ALA A 46 1.26 18.52 -7.19
C ALA A 46 0.29 19.31 -8.09
N SER A 47 -0.52 18.61 -8.90
CA SER A 47 -1.59 19.23 -9.72
C SER A 47 -2.83 19.64 -8.91
N LYS A 48 -2.86 19.35 -7.59
CA LYS A 48 -4.00 19.61 -6.68
C LYS A 48 -5.30 18.89 -7.07
N GLU A 49 -5.22 17.83 -7.86
CA GLU A 49 -6.37 16.98 -8.16
C GLU A 49 -6.82 16.14 -6.96
N ILE A 50 -5.87 15.76 -6.10
CA ILE A 50 -6.10 15.06 -4.84
C ILE A 50 -5.37 15.78 -3.70
N GLY A 51 -5.93 15.75 -2.49
CA GLY A 51 -5.31 16.32 -1.29
C GLY A 51 -4.45 15.32 -0.53
N SER A 52 -4.81 14.04 -0.57
CA SER A 52 -4.10 12.95 0.09
C SER A 52 -4.11 11.67 -0.75
N SER A 53 -3.21 10.74 -0.44
CA SER A 53 -3.19 9.42 -1.10
C SER A 53 -4.50 8.64 -0.91
N LEU A 54 -5.19 8.84 0.21
CA LEU A 54 -6.51 8.23 0.48
C LEU A 54 -7.64 8.75 -0.42
N GLU A 55 -7.41 9.81 -1.17
CA GLU A 55 -8.34 10.29 -2.19
C GLU A 55 -8.06 9.70 -3.58
N ALA A 56 -7.00 8.91 -3.70
CA ALA A 56 -6.58 8.31 -4.96
C ALA A 56 -7.19 6.93 -5.19
N SER A 57 -7.45 6.66 -6.46
CA SER A 57 -7.71 5.33 -7.02
C SER A 57 -6.61 5.00 -8.03
N LEU A 58 -6.00 3.83 -7.89
CA LEU A 58 -4.90 3.40 -8.73
C LEU A 58 -5.35 2.37 -9.76
N LYS A 59 -4.85 2.49 -10.99
CA LYS A 59 -4.80 1.42 -11.98
C LYS A 59 -3.35 1.06 -12.24
N ILE A 60 -2.98 -0.17 -11.89
CA ILE A 60 -1.60 -0.64 -11.92
C ILE A 60 -1.48 -1.71 -13.00
N ASN A 61 -0.71 -1.43 -14.05
CA ASN A 61 -0.36 -2.42 -15.06
C ASN A 61 0.96 -3.07 -14.66
N LEU A 62 0.95 -4.38 -14.47
CA LEU A 62 2.12 -5.17 -14.11
C LEU A 62 2.44 -6.21 -15.19
N ASP A 63 3.71 -6.58 -15.31
CA ASP A 63 4.11 -7.75 -16.08
C ASP A 63 3.51 -9.00 -15.41
N LYS A 64 2.97 -9.90 -16.22
CA LYS A 64 2.41 -11.19 -15.79
C LYS A 64 3.39 -12.03 -14.96
N LYS A 65 4.71 -11.84 -15.15
CA LYS A 65 5.75 -12.47 -14.34
C LYS A 65 5.71 -12.09 -12.85
N LEU A 66 5.11 -10.94 -12.54
CA LEU A 66 4.96 -10.45 -11.16
C LEU A 66 3.66 -10.96 -10.49
N ASN A 67 2.84 -11.75 -11.19
CA ASN A 67 1.58 -12.26 -10.67
C ASN A 67 1.77 -13.02 -9.35
N ASP A 68 2.68 -13.99 -9.32
CA ASP A 68 2.92 -14.84 -8.14
C ASP A 68 3.38 -14.05 -6.91
N ILE A 69 4.06 -12.93 -7.15
CA ILE A 69 4.56 -12.05 -6.08
C ILE A 69 3.46 -11.15 -5.53
N SER A 70 2.53 -10.75 -6.39
CA SER A 70 1.55 -9.69 -6.11
C SER A 70 0.12 -10.18 -5.90
N GLU A 71 -0.17 -11.46 -6.19
CA GLU A 71 -1.52 -12.01 -6.11
C GLU A 71 -2.15 -11.89 -4.71
N ASP A 72 -1.35 -12.12 -3.67
CA ASP A 72 -1.79 -12.05 -2.27
C ASP A 72 -1.71 -10.63 -1.66
N VAL A 73 -1.33 -9.63 -2.46
CA VAL A 73 -1.06 -8.28 -1.96
C VAL A 73 -2.20 -7.33 -2.28
N ASP A 74 -2.76 -6.72 -1.26
CA ASP A 74 -3.68 -5.60 -1.42
C ASP A 74 -2.91 -4.30 -1.67
N PHE A 75 -2.83 -3.88 -2.93
CA PHE A 75 -2.14 -2.66 -3.31
C PHE A 75 -2.81 -1.39 -2.79
N SER A 76 -4.09 -1.43 -2.48
CA SER A 76 -4.76 -0.29 -1.85
C SER A 76 -4.25 -0.04 -0.44
N GLU A 77 -3.92 -1.10 0.30
CA GLU A 77 -3.29 -1.00 1.62
C GLU A 77 -1.79 -0.69 1.52
N LEU A 78 -1.08 -1.32 0.58
CA LEU A 78 0.35 -1.08 0.37
C LEU A 78 0.66 0.37 -0.01
N CYS A 79 -0.15 0.97 -0.87
CA CYS A 79 0.02 2.35 -1.35
C CYS A 79 -0.79 3.38 -0.55
N ILE A 80 -1.57 2.93 0.43
CA ILE A 80 -2.43 3.79 1.27
C ILE A 80 -3.38 4.63 0.41
N THR A 81 -4.15 3.96 -0.43
CA THR A 81 -5.14 4.56 -1.34
C THR A 81 -6.54 4.02 -1.07
N SER A 82 -7.56 4.66 -1.62
CA SER A 82 -8.93 4.20 -1.46
C SER A 82 -9.21 2.90 -2.21
N SER A 83 -8.65 2.77 -3.40
CA SER A 83 -8.75 1.55 -4.22
C SER A 83 -7.53 1.38 -5.10
N ALA A 84 -7.27 0.14 -5.49
CA ALA A 84 -6.27 -0.22 -6.47
C ALA A 84 -6.77 -1.39 -7.32
N GLU A 85 -6.69 -1.23 -8.63
CA GLU A 85 -6.98 -2.27 -9.62
C GLU A 85 -5.68 -2.69 -10.28
N VAL A 86 -5.40 -3.99 -10.31
CA VAL A 86 -4.19 -4.53 -10.94
C VAL A 86 -4.56 -5.26 -12.22
N ILE A 87 -3.87 -4.94 -13.29
CA ILE A 87 -4.03 -5.56 -14.60
C ILE A 87 -2.70 -6.18 -14.99
N TYR A 88 -2.70 -7.49 -15.26
CA TYR A 88 -1.51 -8.22 -15.70
C TYR A 88 -1.46 -8.32 -17.22
N LEU A 89 -0.40 -7.77 -17.80
CA LEU A 89 -0.15 -7.79 -19.24
C LEU A 89 1.20 -8.46 -19.52
N GLU A 90 1.27 -9.22 -20.59
CA GLU A 90 2.53 -9.85 -21.02
C GLU A 90 3.52 -8.80 -21.54
N ASN A 91 4.77 -8.90 -21.09
CA ASN A 91 5.87 -8.03 -21.50
C ASN A 91 5.58 -6.53 -21.36
N SER A 92 4.80 -6.14 -20.35
CA SER A 92 4.53 -4.75 -20.08
C SER A 92 5.44 -4.18 -18.99
N GLU A 93 5.85 -2.95 -19.18
CA GLU A 93 6.48 -2.19 -18.10
C GLU A 93 5.45 -1.84 -17.02
N THR A 94 5.90 -1.75 -15.78
CA THR A 94 5.06 -1.29 -14.67
C THR A 94 4.61 0.14 -14.94
N LYS A 95 3.32 0.32 -15.17
CA LYS A 95 2.68 1.62 -15.38
C LYS A 95 1.56 1.81 -14.38
N VAL A 96 1.49 2.99 -13.82
CA VAL A 96 0.47 3.35 -12.83
C VAL A 96 -0.27 4.59 -13.32
N GLN A 97 -1.59 4.51 -13.30
CA GLN A 97 -2.46 5.64 -13.54
C GLN A 97 -3.22 5.97 -12.25
N THR A 98 -3.06 7.18 -11.79
CA THR A 98 -3.75 7.69 -10.60
C THR A 98 -4.93 8.56 -11.01
N THR A 99 -6.09 8.28 -10.44
CA THR A 99 -7.30 9.07 -10.61
C THR A 99 -7.87 9.42 -9.24
N LYS A 100 -8.74 10.41 -9.16
CA LYS A 100 -9.47 10.69 -7.92
C LYS A 100 -10.51 9.61 -7.68
N ALA A 101 -10.56 9.07 -6.47
CA ALA A 101 -11.56 8.09 -6.07
C ALA A 101 -12.97 8.73 -6.04
N GLU A 102 -13.96 8.00 -6.51
CA GLU A 102 -15.36 8.42 -6.50
C GLU A 102 -16.10 7.83 -5.29
N GLY A 103 -16.91 8.64 -4.66
CA GLY A 103 -17.75 8.20 -3.53
C GLY A 103 -17.71 9.14 -2.35
N SER A 104 -18.09 8.63 -1.18
CA SER A 104 -18.10 9.35 0.08
C SER A 104 -16.94 8.91 0.97
N LYS A 105 -16.41 9.86 1.73
CA LYS A 105 -15.29 9.62 2.65
C LYS A 105 -15.80 8.95 3.93
N CYS A 106 -15.24 7.81 4.27
CA CYS A 106 -15.49 7.17 5.56
C CYS A 106 -14.96 8.05 6.70
N GLN A 107 -15.80 8.29 7.72
CA GLN A 107 -15.41 9.14 8.87
C GLN A 107 -14.36 8.51 9.77
N VAL A 108 -14.16 7.19 9.67
CA VAL A 108 -13.23 6.44 10.54
C VAL A 108 -11.90 6.16 9.83
N CYS A 109 -11.92 5.51 8.67
CA CYS A 109 -10.69 5.13 7.97
C CYS A 109 -10.29 6.11 6.86
N TRP A 110 -11.14 7.08 6.52
CA TRP A 110 -10.94 8.13 5.53
C TRP A 110 -10.79 7.67 4.08
N LYS A 111 -10.98 6.40 3.81
CA LYS A 111 -11.08 5.89 2.44
C LYS A 111 -12.36 6.40 1.77
N ILE A 112 -12.30 6.60 0.48
CA ILE A 112 -13.46 6.99 -0.34
C ILE A 112 -14.02 5.74 -1.00
N THR A 113 -15.31 5.48 -0.78
CA THR A 113 -16.03 4.34 -1.35
C THR A 113 -17.39 4.77 -1.86
N LYS A 114 -17.90 4.08 -2.89
CA LYS A 114 -19.26 4.35 -3.43
C LYS A 114 -20.36 3.88 -2.49
N ASP A 115 -20.10 2.78 -1.81
CA ASP A 115 -20.98 2.15 -0.83
C ASP A 115 -20.44 2.30 0.60
N ALA A 116 -21.00 1.56 1.54
CA ALA A 116 -20.47 1.47 2.90
C ALA A 116 -19.00 1.02 2.90
N CYS A 117 -18.24 1.46 3.89
CA CYS A 117 -16.81 1.15 3.97
C CYS A 117 -16.55 -0.36 3.88
N SER A 118 -15.82 -0.80 2.85
CA SER A 118 -15.53 -2.21 2.58
C SER A 118 -14.29 -2.74 3.30
N ARG A 119 -13.58 -1.91 4.05
CA ARG A 119 -12.36 -2.31 4.76
C ARG A 119 -12.71 -3.20 5.94
N LYS A 120 -12.25 -4.47 5.92
CA LYS A 120 -12.55 -5.48 6.95
C LYS A 120 -12.21 -5.06 8.38
N THR A 121 -11.24 -4.16 8.54
CA THR A 121 -10.78 -3.67 9.84
C THR A 121 -11.44 -2.34 10.25
N CYS A 122 -12.37 -1.82 9.46
CA CYS A 122 -13.04 -0.56 9.78
C CYS A 122 -14.14 -0.79 10.84
N PRO A 123 -14.11 -0.06 11.98
CA PRO A 123 -15.11 -0.20 13.03
C PRO A 123 -16.56 0.01 12.60
N GLN A 124 -16.81 0.74 11.50
CA GLN A 124 -18.17 0.94 10.96
C GLN A 124 -18.81 -0.34 10.41
N GLN A 125 -18.06 -1.41 10.21
CA GLN A 125 -18.61 -2.70 9.77
C GLN A 125 -19.08 -3.59 10.92
N THR A 126 -18.84 -3.21 12.16
CA THR A 126 -19.14 -4.02 13.36
C THR A 126 -20.45 -3.63 14.04
N GLU A 127 -21.20 -2.71 13.46
CA GLU A 127 -22.56 -2.34 13.92
C GLU A 127 -23.66 -2.97 13.08
#